data_4a83091ddbf3d584ebf14c0db93872ee
#
_entry.id   4a83091ddbf3d584ebf14c0db93872ee
#
_cell.length_a   1.000
_cell.length_b   1.000
_cell.length_c   1.000
_cell.angle_alpha   90.00
_cell.angle_beta   90.00
_cell.angle_gamma   90.00
#
_symmetry.space_group_name_H-M   'P 1'
#
loop_
_entity.id
_entity.type
_entity.pdbx_description
1 polymer ?
#
loop_
_entity_poly.entity_id
_entity_poly.type
_entity_poly.pdbx_seq_one_letter_code
_entity_poly.pdbx_strand_id
1 'polypeptide(L)'
;MKAVYFLSTCSTCQRILKQLNLPSDIALIDIKQTNIDGEALDKIAGMAGSYEQLFSKKAMKYKALGYDKLSLSEIEYRNIIVEEYTFLRRPVIVYNDFFSIGNSNEEVNKAIVYFEHLSATK
;
A
#
# COMPACT_ATOMS: atom_id res chain seq x y z
N MET A 1 -10.85 6.98 6.65
CA MET A 1 -9.95 5.83 6.79
C MET A 1 -8.55 6.35 7.08
N LYS A 2 -7.90 5.82 8.09
CA LYS A 2 -6.55 6.26 8.52
C LYS A 2 -5.73 5.01 8.81
N ALA A 3 -4.93 4.56 7.86
CA ALA A 3 -4.20 3.31 7.98
C ALA A 3 -2.91 3.30 7.15
N VAL A 4 -1.92 2.57 7.65
CA VAL A 4 -0.71 2.21 6.91
C VAL A 4 -0.67 0.69 6.80
N TYR A 5 -0.66 0.20 5.57
CA TYR A 5 -0.45 -1.23 5.29
C TYR A 5 1.02 -1.43 4.94
N PHE A 6 1.73 -2.13 5.78
CA PHE A 6 3.18 -2.32 5.63
C PHE A 6 3.56 -3.78 5.85
N LEU A 7 4.78 -4.12 5.48
CA LEU A 7 5.31 -5.46 5.72
C LEU A 7 6.46 -5.33 6.73
N SER A 8 6.28 -5.94 7.92
CA SER A 8 7.25 -5.83 9.01
C SER A 8 8.61 -6.41 8.67
N THR A 9 8.66 -7.42 7.79
CA THR A 9 9.90 -8.06 7.35
C THR A 9 10.58 -7.32 6.19
N CYS A 10 9.99 -6.24 5.69
CA CYS A 10 10.55 -5.45 4.60
C CYS A 10 11.35 -4.28 5.16
N SER A 11 12.67 -4.29 4.99
CA SER A 11 13.55 -3.23 5.48
C SER A 11 13.24 -1.87 4.85
N THR A 12 12.83 -1.87 3.58
CA THR A 12 12.42 -0.64 2.88
C THR A 12 11.20 -0.01 3.55
N CYS A 13 10.18 -0.81 3.88
CA CYS A 13 9.01 -0.31 4.60
C CYS A 13 9.39 0.28 5.94
N GLN A 14 10.20 -0.42 6.71
CA GLN A 14 10.63 0.06 8.03
C GLN A 14 11.37 1.39 7.94
N ARG A 15 12.27 1.52 6.95
CA ARG A 15 13.01 2.76 6.71
C ARG A 15 12.07 3.92 6.38
N ILE A 16 11.10 3.68 5.50
CA ILE A 16 10.11 4.69 5.09
C ILE A 16 9.29 5.15 6.30
N LEU A 17 8.77 4.21 7.09
CA LEU A 17 7.95 4.55 8.25
C LEU A 17 8.71 5.40 9.26
N LYS A 18 10.02 5.19 9.41
CA LYS A 18 10.85 6.02 10.29
C LYS A 18 11.02 7.45 9.79
N GLN A 19 10.92 7.66 8.48
CA GLN A 19 11.04 8.99 7.88
C GLN A 19 9.75 9.80 8.00
N LEU A 20 8.61 9.13 8.26
CA LEU A 20 7.31 9.77 8.30
C LEU A 20 6.99 10.24 9.72
N ASN A 21 6.44 11.44 9.83
CA ASN A 21 5.92 11.95 11.07
C ASN A 21 4.45 11.59 11.20
N LEU A 22 4.17 10.30 11.41
CA LEU A 22 2.81 9.77 11.41
C LEU A 22 2.05 10.25 12.65
N PRO A 23 0.77 10.65 12.49
CA PRO A 23 -0.07 11.01 13.63
C PRO A 23 -0.42 9.78 14.46
N SER A 24 -0.78 10.01 15.72
CA SER A 24 -1.08 8.92 16.67
C SER A 24 -2.38 8.20 16.34
N ASP A 25 -3.26 8.80 15.55
CA ASP A 25 -4.56 8.24 15.22
C ASP A 25 -4.58 7.39 13.93
N ILE A 26 -3.40 7.12 13.35
CA ILE A 26 -3.31 6.26 12.18
C ILE A 26 -3.03 4.81 12.61
N ALA A 27 -3.75 3.85 12.02
CA ALA A 27 -3.55 2.43 12.32
C ALA A 27 -2.36 1.89 11.53
N LEU A 28 -1.49 1.12 12.19
CA LEU A 28 -0.36 0.43 11.55
C LEU A 28 -0.73 -1.04 11.40
N ILE A 29 -0.86 -1.51 10.16
CA ILE A 29 -1.32 -2.87 9.85
C ILE A 29 -0.21 -3.63 9.14
N ASP A 30 0.34 -4.65 9.80
CA ASP A 30 1.31 -5.56 9.20
C ASP A 30 0.56 -6.58 8.34
N ILE A 31 0.73 -6.48 7.03
CA ILE A 31 -0.02 -7.31 6.08
C ILE A 31 0.36 -8.79 6.15
N LYS A 32 1.51 -9.12 6.72
CA LYS A 32 1.91 -10.52 6.93
C LYS A 32 1.04 -11.17 8.00
N GLN A 33 0.63 -10.42 9.01
CA GLN A 33 -0.23 -10.91 10.08
C GLN A 33 -1.70 -10.78 9.74
N THR A 34 -2.07 -9.65 9.11
CA THR A 34 -3.46 -9.37 8.74
C THR A 34 -3.46 -8.73 7.36
N ASN A 35 -3.66 -9.53 6.32
CA ASN A 35 -3.71 -8.99 4.96
C ASN A 35 -4.84 -7.98 4.81
N ILE A 36 -4.69 -7.08 3.84
CA ILE A 36 -5.74 -6.11 3.53
C ILE A 36 -7.03 -6.85 3.15
N ASP A 37 -8.15 -6.43 3.72
CA ASP A 37 -9.44 -7.02 3.35
C ASP A 37 -9.99 -6.38 2.07
N GLY A 38 -10.99 -7.06 1.46
CA GLY A 38 -11.56 -6.61 0.20
C GLY A 38 -12.22 -5.24 0.28
N GLU A 39 -12.88 -4.95 1.41
CA GLU A 39 -13.57 -3.65 1.59
C GLU A 39 -12.56 -2.49 1.63
N ALA A 40 -11.49 -2.63 2.39
CA ALA A 40 -10.44 -1.61 2.45
C ALA A 40 -9.74 -1.46 1.10
N LEU A 41 -9.45 -2.58 0.43
CA LEU A 41 -8.81 -2.56 -0.88
C LEU A 41 -9.69 -1.85 -1.91
N ASP A 42 -11.00 -2.10 -1.89
CA ASP A 42 -11.95 -1.46 -2.81
C ASP A 42 -11.97 0.06 -2.61
N LYS A 43 -11.95 0.53 -1.37
CA LYS A 43 -11.90 1.97 -1.07
C LYS A 43 -10.63 2.61 -1.62
N ILE A 44 -9.49 1.98 -1.39
CA ILE A 44 -8.20 2.53 -1.83
C ILE A 44 -8.09 2.50 -3.35
N ALA A 45 -8.54 1.41 -3.99
CA ALA A 45 -8.56 1.33 -5.44
C ALA A 45 -9.46 2.41 -6.06
N GLY A 46 -10.57 2.74 -5.41
CA GLY A 46 -11.44 3.84 -5.83
C GLY A 46 -10.74 5.19 -5.80
N MET A 47 -9.88 5.42 -4.80
CA MET A 47 -9.08 6.64 -4.70
C MET A 47 -7.96 6.66 -5.74
N ALA A 48 -7.28 5.54 -5.92
CA ALA A 48 -6.11 5.42 -6.80
C ALA A 48 -6.46 5.32 -8.28
N GLY A 49 -7.68 4.88 -8.59
CA GLY A 49 -8.18 4.73 -9.94
C GLY A 49 -8.22 3.30 -10.47
N SER A 50 -7.47 2.37 -9.88
CA SER A 50 -7.49 0.97 -10.32
C SER A 50 -6.87 0.05 -9.26
N TYR A 51 -7.17 -1.24 -9.37
CA TYR A 51 -6.51 -2.27 -8.56
C TYR A 51 -5.09 -2.54 -9.04
N GLU A 52 -4.82 -2.36 -10.32
CA GLU A 52 -3.48 -2.53 -10.88
C GLU A 52 -2.48 -1.58 -10.21
N GLN A 53 -2.90 -0.37 -9.85
CA GLN A 53 -2.08 0.60 -9.15
C GLN A 53 -1.56 0.06 -7.80
N LEU A 54 -2.32 -0.82 -7.18
CA LEU A 54 -2.00 -1.42 -5.88
C LEU A 54 -1.27 -2.76 -6.02
N PHE A 55 -1.17 -3.30 -7.22
CA PHE A 55 -0.64 -4.63 -7.47
C PHE A 55 0.87 -4.58 -7.70
N SER A 56 1.62 -5.41 -6.98
CA SER A 56 3.08 -5.51 -7.11
C SER A 56 3.47 -6.55 -8.14
N LYS A 57 3.96 -6.09 -9.29
CA LYS A 57 4.53 -6.96 -10.32
C LYS A 57 5.96 -7.40 -10.00
N LYS A 58 6.54 -6.86 -8.93
CA LYS A 58 7.87 -7.24 -8.43
C LYS A 58 7.84 -8.44 -7.50
N ALA A 59 6.66 -8.86 -7.05
CA ALA A 59 6.53 -10.03 -6.19
C ALA A 59 7.09 -11.27 -6.89
N MET A 60 7.85 -12.09 -6.16
CA MET A 60 8.47 -13.30 -6.71
C MET A 60 7.42 -14.25 -7.29
N LYS A 61 6.27 -14.35 -6.65
CA LYS A 61 5.17 -15.21 -7.09
C LYS A 61 4.55 -14.77 -8.41
N TYR A 62 4.75 -13.51 -8.81
CA TYR A 62 4.19 -12.99 -10.07
C TYR A 62 4.68 -13.82 -11.27
N LYS A 63 6.00 -14.05 -11.37
CA LYS A 63 6.57 -14.91 -12.40
C LYS A 63 6.38 -16.40 -12.08
N ALA A 64 6.56 -16.79 -10.82
CA ALA A 64 6.45 -18.19 -10.42
C ALA A 64 5.09 -18.79 -10.74
N LEU A 65 4.02 -18.02 -10.63
CA LEU A 65 2.66 -18.45 -10.93
C LEU A 65 2.24 -18.17 -12.38
N GLY A 66 3.14 -17.60 -13.19
CA GLY A 66 2.88 -17.34 -14.60
C GLY A 66 2.00 -16.13 -14.88
N TYR A 67 1.73 -15.30 -13.88
CA TYR A 67 0.88 -14.11 -14.05
C TYR A 67 1.47 -13.09 -15.01
N ASP A 68 2.81 -13.04 -15.12
CA ASP A 68 3.51 -12.14 -16.04
C ASP A 68 3.21 -12.44 -17.51
N LYS A 69 2.70 -13.64 -17.82
CA LYS A 69 2.33 -14.05 -19.17
C LYS A 69 0.85 -13.85 -19.46
N LEU A 70 0.08 -13.35 -18.49
CA LEU A 70 -1.36 -13.18 -18.59
C LEU A 70 -1.71 -11.70 -18.63
N SER A 71 -2.81 -11.39 -19.32
CA SER A 71 -3.44 -10.08 -19.27
C SER A 71 -4.49 -10.10 -18.16
N LEU A 72 -4.11 -9.69 -16.95
CA LEU A 72 -5.01 -9.76 -15.80
C LEU A 72 -6.04 -8.63 -15.86
N SER A 73 -7.29 -8.97 -15.53
CA SER A 73 -8.36 -7.99 -15.40
C SER A 73 -8.28 -7.31 -14.02
N GLU A 74 -9.01 -6.21 -13.85
CA GLU A 74 -9.09 -5.49 -12.58
C GLU A 74 -9.60 -6.39 -11.46
N ILE A 75 -10.64 -7.19 -11.70
CA ILE A 75 -11.16 -8.09 -10.67
C ILE A 75 -10.16 -9.19 -10.31
N GLU A 76 -9.36 -9.62 -11.29
CA GLU A 76 -8.30 -10.59 -11.03
C GLU A 76 -7.19 -10.00 -10.17
N TYR A 77 -6.75 -8.77 -10.46
CA TYR A 77 -5.79 -8.07 -9.59
C TYR A 77 -6.31 -7.98 -8.15
N ARG A 78 -7.58 -7.58 -8.00
CA ARG A 78 -8.21 -7.48 -6.68
C ARG A 78 -8.17 -8.80 -5.92
N ASN A 79 -8.62 -9.87 -6.55
CA ASN A 79 -8.73 -11.17 -5.90
C ASN A 79 -7.37 -11.73 -5.52
N ILE A 80 -6.36 -11.53 -6.37
CA ILE A 80 -4.99 -11.99 -6.09
C ILE A 80 -4.43 -11.26 -4.87
N ILE A 81 -4.60 -9.96 -4.77
CA ILE A 81 -4.12 -9.16 -3.63
C ILE A 81 -4.77 -9.63 -2.33
N VAL A 82 -6.09 -9.86 -2.35
CA VAL A 82 -6.83 -10.28 -1.16
C VAL A 82 -6.37 -11.67 -0.69
N GLU A 83 -6.00 -12.55 -1.61
CA GLU A 83 -5.55 -13.91 -1.28
C GLU A 83 -4.10 -13.98 -0.82
N GLU A 84 -3.23 -13.09 -1.35
CA GLU A 84 -1.78 -13.20 -1.10
C GLU A 84 -1.18 -11.81 -0.86
N TYR A 85 -0.76 -11.56 0.37
CA TYR A 85 -0.27 -10.25 0.81
C TYR A 85 0.95 -9.76 0.03
N THR A 86 1.78 -10.65 -0.52
CA THR A 86 2.99 -10.25 -1.24
C THR A 86 2.70 -9.51 -2.54
N PHE A 87 1.47 -9.58 -3.05
CA PHE A 87 1.07 -8.86 -4.25
C PHE A 87 0.61 -7.43 -4.00
N LEU A 88 0.46 -7.02 -2.75
CA LEU A 88 0.17 -5.62 -2.45
C LEU A 88 1.44 -4.79 -2.51
N ARG A 89 1.41 -3.68 -3.24
CA ARG A 89 2.48 -2.68 -3.18
C ARG A 89 2.56 -2.14 -1.75
N ARG A 90 3.75 -1.86 -1.26
CA ARG A 90 3.93 -1.43 0.12
C ARG A 90 5.04 -0.42 0.27
N PRO A 91 4.87 0.51 1.23
CA PRO A 91 3.67 0.68 2.06
C PRO A 91 2.51 1.32 1.29
N VAL A 92 1.29 1.03 1.71
CA VAL A 92 0.09 1.76 1.28
C VAL A 92 -0.35 2.62 2.46
N ILE A 93 -0.44 3.92 2.25
CA ILE A 93 -0.76 4.88 3.30
C ILE A 93 -2.03 5.62 2.90
N VAL A 94 -3.00 5.63 3.81
CA VAL A 94 -4.26 6.37 3.62
C VAL A 94 -4.52 7.20 4.85
N TYR A 95 -4.84 8.45 4.65
CA TYR A 95 -5.26 9.34 5.74
C TYR A 95 -6.35 10.26 5.19
N ASN A 96 -7.61 9.89 5.45
CA ASN A 96 -8.79 10.54 4.87
C ASN A 96 -8.70 10.58 3.35
N ASP A 97 -8.54 11.75 2.73
CA ASP A 97 -8.47 11.90 1.27
C ASP A 97 -7.07 11.72 0.69
N PHE A 98 -6.06 11.70 1.56
CA PHE A 98 -4.68 11.49 1.13
C PHE A 98 -4.38 10.00 0.98
N PHE A 99 -3.61 9.66 -0.05
CA PHE A 99 -3.06 8.30 -0.19
C PHE A 99 -1.69 8.35 -0.86
N SER A 100 -0.86 7.35 -0.53
CA SER A 100 0.37 7.06 -1.25
C SER A 100 0.54 5.55 -1.35
N ILE A 101 1.11 5.09 -2.46
CA ILE A 101 1.20 3.67 -2.78
C ILE A 101 2.61 3.33 -3.23
N GLY A 102 3.26 2.41 -2.49
CA GLY A 102 4.56 1.91 -2.86
C GLY A 102 5.71 2.74 -2.32
N ASN A 103 6.91 2.39 -2.78
CA ASN A 103 8.16 2.89 -2.21
C ASN A 103 8.99 3.73 -3.18
N SER A 104 8.40 4.25 -4.25
CA SER A 104 9.12 5.17 -5.13
C SER A 104 9.46 6.46 -4.38
N ASN A 105 10.54 7.11 -4.79
CA ASN A 105 10.95 8.38 -4.18
C ASN A 105 9.84 9.42 -4.24
N GLU A 106 9.09 9.45 -5.34
CA GLU A 106 7.98 10.37 -5.51
C GLU A 106 6.88 10.13 -4.48
N GLU A 107 6.46 8.86 -4.29
CA GLU A 107 5.40 8.53 -3.33
C GLU A 107 5.85 8.74 -1.89
N VAL A 108 7.09 8.38 -1.57
CA VAL A 108 7.65 8.60 -0.22
C VAL A 108 7.72 10.08 0.10
N ASN A 109 8.23 10.91 -0.82
CA ASN A 109 8.31 12.36 -0.60
C ASN A 109 6.95 13.00 -0.47
N LYS A 110 5.98 12.54 -1.25
CA LYS A 110 4.59 13.00 -1.14
C LYS A 110 4.04 12.76 0.27
N ALA A 111 4.30 11.59 0.82
CA ALA A 111 3.86 11.25 2.17
C ALA A 111 4.59 12.07 3.23
N ILE A 112 5.90 12.23 3.10
CA ILE A 112 6.70 13.04 4.04
C ILE A 112 6.13 14.46 4.13
N VAL A 113 5.94 15.09 2.98
CA VAL A 113 5.43 16.47 2.91
C VAL A 113 4.03 16.56 3.51
N TYR A 114 3.17 15.61 3.19
CA TYR A 114 1.80 15.61 3.70
C TYR A 114 1.77 15.56 5.23
N PHE A 115 2.49 14.62 5.84
CA PHE A 115 2.46 14.45 7.29
C PHE A 115 3.20 15.56 8.04
N GLU A 116 4.23 16.14 7.45
CA GLU A 116 4.86 17.35 8.01
C GLU A 116 3.88 18.51 8.06
N HIS A 117 3.12 18.73 6.98
CA HIS A 117 2.10 19.76 6.91
C HIS A 117 0.97 19.53 7.92
N LEU A 118 0.53 18.29 8.04
CA LEU A 118 -0.52 17.90 8.98
C LEU A 118 -0.07 18.17 10.42
N SER A 119 1.17 17.83 10.75
CA SER A 119 1.75 18.06 12.07
C SER A 119 1.85 19.57 12.38
N ALA A 120 2.22 20.38 11.41
CA ALA A 120 2.39 21.83 11.58
C ALA A 120 1.06 22.57 11.77
N THR A 121 -0.07 21.97 11.34
CA THR A 121 -1.40 22.60 11.45
C THR A 121 -2.18 22.21 12.70
N LYS A 122 -1.63 21.35 13.53
CA LYS A 122 -2.27 20.90 14.77
C LYS A 122 -2.08 21.87 15.93
#